data_85b25dc747035222ad6793724dc6da37
#
_entry.id   85b25dc747035222ad6793724dc6da37
#
_cell.length_a   1.000
_cell.length_b   1.000
_cell.length_c   1.000
_cell.angle_alpha   90.00
_cell.angle_beta   90.00
_cell.angle_gamma   90.00
#
_symmetry.space_group_name_H-M   'P 1'
#
loop_
_entity.id
_entity.type
_entity.pdbx_description
1 polymer ?
#
loop_
_entity_poly.entity_id
_entity_poly.type
_entity_poly.pdbx_seq_one_letter_code
_entity_poly.pdbx_strand_id
1 'polypeptide(L)'
;MTIFIYDHTFDGLLTCLFDAYNRKIFPDLILKEREPLPLFYDEVIHITTTEEKYNRVWKGLQKKLSASALSNLTYGWLSELPDIDQLLFRYMRKTFDAPVSIETNFGDPDVLELSKVWKKVNNERHRLLQFVRFQKASDGTFFAPVEPLYNVLPLTIRHFRDRFADQPWLIYDIKRKYGFYYDLTSVEEVTFEDETQAHLITGILQDHQIAKDEKLFQDLWKTYFKAICIKERLNPRKHKQDMPVRYWKLLTEKQK
;
A
#
# COMPACT_ATOMS: atom_id res chain seq x y z
N MET A 1 30.37 -12.77 2.78
CA MET A 1 28.98 -12.25 2.64
C MET A 1 29.04 -10.96 1.83
N THR A 2 28.43 -10.95 0.65
CA THR A 2 28.33 -9.77 -0.22
C THR A 2 27.04 -9.02 0.05
N ILE A 3 27.13 -7.71 0.20
CA ILE A 3 25.99 -6.83 0.55
C ILE A 3 25.76 -5.84 -0.59
N PHE A 4 24.51 -5.71 -1.03
CA PHE A 4 24.11 -4.62 -1.91
C PHE A 4 23.37 -3.56 -1.09
N ILE A 5 23.71 -2.28 -1.30
CA ILE A 5 23.02 -1.13 -0.70
C ILE A 5 22.37 -0.33 -1.82
N TYR A 6 21.10 0.05 -1.63
CA TYR A 6 20.32 0.75 -2.63
C TYR A 6 19.39 1.81 -1.99
N ASP A 7 18.78 2.66 -2.81
CA ASP A 7 17.98 3.83 -2.43
C ASP A 7 16.58 3.51 -1.88
N HIS A 8 16.26 2.23 -1.65
CA HIS A 8 14.96 1.76 -1.18
C HIS A 8 13.78 2.18 -2.10
N THR A 9 14.01 2.22 -3.40
CA THR A 9 12.95 2.33 -4.41
C THR A 9 12.70 0.96 -5.07
N PHE A 10 11.51 0.75 -5.62
CA PHE A 10 11.25 -0.49 -6.38
C PHE A 10 12.16 -0.58 -7.61
N ASP A 11 12.40 0.56 -8.26
CA ASP A 11 13.31 0.68 -9.40
C ASP A 11 14.76 0.38 -9.02
N GLY A 12 15.16 0.79 -7.80
CA GLY A 12 16.46 0.43 -7.21
C GLY A 12 16.59 -1.07 -6.98
N LEU A 13 15.56 -1.73 -6.48
CA LEU A 13 15.56 -3.18 -6.30
C LEU A 13 15.69 -3.92 -7.65
N LEU A 14 14.99 -3.46 -8.69
CA LEU A 14 15.16 -3.98 -10.04
C LEU A 14 16.58 -3.74 -10.57
N THR A 15 17.17 -2.58 -10.27
CA THR A 15 18.56 -2.27 -10.63
C THR A 15 19.54 -3.18 -9.91
N CYS A 16 19.30 -3.52 -8.63
CA CYS A 16 20.09 -4.52 -7.90
C CYS A 16 20.13 -5.85 -8.65
N LEU A 17 18.99 -6.29 -9.14
CA LEU A 17 18.91 -7.54 -9.90
C LEU A 17 19.69 -7.46 -11.23
N PHE A 18 19.58 -6.34 -11.96
CA PHE A 18 20.36 -6.13 -13.17
C PHE A 18 21.86 -6.22 -12.89
N ASP A 19 22.32 -5.48 -11.88
CA ASP A 19 23.74 -5.42 -11.54
C ASP A 19 24.27 -6.77 -11.02
N ALA A 20 23.44 -7.55 -10.32
CA ALA A 20 23.80 -8.89 -9.89
C ALA A 20 24.12 -9.81 -11.10
N TYR A 21 23.29 -9.79 -12.13
CA TYR A 21 23.54 -10.57 -13.35
C TYR A 21 24.70 -10.01 -14.17
N ASN A 22 24.80 -8.69 -14.31
CA ASN A 22 25.85 -8.05 -15.08
C ASN A 22 27.25 -8.29 -14.49
N ARG A 23 27.36 -8.23 -13.17
CA ARG A 23 28.62 -8.47 -12.43
C ARG A 23 28.87 -9.95 -12.16
N LYS A 24 27.84 -10.80 -12.32
CA LYS A 24 27.84 -12.22 -11.91
C LYS A 24 28.10 -12.38 -10.39
N ILE A 25 27.68 -11.40 -9.61
CA ILE A 25 27.78 -11.37 -8.15
C ILE A 25 26.37 -11.23 -7.59
N PHE A 26 25.92 -12.23 -6.84
CA PHE A 26 24.62 -12.19 -6.20
C PHE A 26 24.78 -11.87 -4.72
N PRO A 27 24.04 -10.86 -4.20
CA PRO A 27 24.16 -10.48 -2.81
C PRO A 27 23.58 -11.56 -1.88
N ASP A 28 24.22 -11.75 -0.75
CA ASP A 28 23.69 -12.52 0.37
C ASP A 28 22.67 -11.67 1.15
N LEU A 29 22.86 -10.35 1.15
CA LEU A 29 22.01 -9.40 1.85
C LEU A 29 21.83 -8.12 1.02
N ILE A 30 20.59 -7.60 1.00
CA ILE A 30 20.27 -6.30 0.40
C ILE A 30 19.84 -5.38 1.54
N LEU A 31 20.47 -4.22 1.64
CA LEU A 31 20.20 -3.22 2.64
C LEU A 31 19.77 -1.90 1.99
N LYS A 32 18.96 -1.16 2.71
CA LYS A 32 18.61 0.22 2.36
C LYS A 32 19.77 1.14 2.72
N GLU A 33 19.87 2.27 2.04
CA GLU A 33 20.78 3.32 2.48
C GLU A 33 20.55 3.67 3.95
N ARG A 34 21.63 3.86 4.69
CA ARG A 34 21.64 4.17 6.14
C ARG A 34 21.23 3.02 7.06
N GLU A 35 20.91 1.83 6.58
CA GLU A 35 20.78 0.67 7.46
C GLU A 35 22.15 0.25 8.01
N PRO A 36 22.23 -0.22 9.27
CA PRO A 36 23.48 -0.64 9.87
C PRO A 36 24.03 -1.87 9.16
N LEU A 37 25.33 -1.84 8.84
CA LEU A 37 26.01 -3.01 8.31
C LEU A 37 26.18 -4.09 9.38
N PRO A 38 26.10 -5.37 9.03
CA PRO A 38 26.48 -6.45 9.92
C PRO A 38 27.97 -6.39 10.27
N LEU A 39 28.34 -7.00 11.40
CA LEU A 39 29.73 -6.95 11.91
C LEU A 39 30.74 -7.62 10.98
N PHE A 40 30.30 -8.60 10.20
CA PHE A 40 31.18 -9.37 9.31
C PHE A 40 30.61 -9.41 7.90
N TYR A 41 31.36 -8.90 6.95
CA TYR A 41 31.08 -8.96 5.51
C TYR A 41 32.38 -8.93 4.72
N ASP A 42 32.35 -9.43 3.49
CA ASP A 42 33.52 -9.45 2.59
C ASP A 42 33.50 -8.22 1.67
N GLU A 43 32.35 -7.87 1.14
CA GLU A 43 32.22 -6.80 0.15
C GLU A 43 30.87 -6.07 0.29
N VAL A 44 30.91 -4.75 0.08
CA VAL A 44 29.71 -3.89 -0.01
C VAL A 44 29.71 -3.22 -1.38
N ILE A 45 28.58 -3.36 -2.09
CA ILE A 45 28.40 -2.76 -3.40
C ILE A 45 27.21 -1.79 -3.33
N HIS A 46 27.47 -0.52 -3.57
CA HIS A 46 26.43 0.50 -3.70
C HIS A 46 25.82 0.46 -5.10
N ILE A 47 24.51 0.35 -5.17
CA ILE A 47 23.75 0.28 -6.41
C ILE A 47 23.13 1.64 -6.69
N THR A 48 23.48 2.23 -7.82
CA THR A 48 22.88 3.47 -8.30
C THR A 48 21.74 3.13 -9.24
N THR A 49 20.54 3.55 -8.90
CA THR A 49 19.32 3.35 -9.70
C THR A 49 19.45 4.04 -11.05
N THR A 50 19.19 3.30 -12.11
CA THR A 50 19.29 3.79 -13.50
C THR A 50 18.09 3.32 -14.31
N GLU A 51 17.47 4.23 -15.04
CA GLU A 51 16.25 3.97 -15.81
C GLU A 51 16.43 2.84 -16.84
N GLU A 52 17.53 2.82 -17.55
CA GLU A 52 17.83 1.77 -18.52
C GLU A 52 17.84 0.38 -17.89
N LYS A 53 18.47 0.24 -16.70
CA LYS A 53 18.63 -1.05 -16.01
C LYS A 53 17.31 -1.58 -15.49
N TYR A 54 16.55 -0.78 -14.72
CA TYR A 54 15.30 -1.26 -14.16
C TYR A 54 14.25 -1.52 -15.23
N ASN A 55 14.16 -0.69 -16.28
CA ASN A 55 13.27 -0.93 -17.41
C ASN A 55 13.59 -2.23 -18.15
N ARG A 56 14.88 -2.57 -18.30
CA ARG A 56 15.29 -3.83 -18.92
C ARG A 56 14.86 -5.04 -18.10
N VAL A 57 15.02 -4.98 -16.78
CA VAL A 57 14.59 -6.05 -15.88
C VAL A 57 13.06 -6.16 -15.90
N TRP A 58 12.34 -5.05 -15.79
CA TRP A 58 10.88 -5.04 -15.81
C TRP A 58 10.31 -5.65 -17.10
N LYS A 59 10.83 -5.25 -18.25
CA LYS A 59 10.47 -5.85 -19.55
C LYS A 59 10.77 -7.35 -19.62
N GLY A 60 11.87 -7.78 -18.98
CA GLY A 60 12.22 -9.19 -18.85
C GLY A 60 11.20 -9.97 -18.01
N LEU A 61 10.79 -9.41 -16.87
CA LEU A 61 9.75 -10.00 -16.00
C LEU A 61 8.41 -10.08 -16.71
N GLN A 62 8.01 -9.03 -17.44
CA GLN A 62 6.77 -9.01 -18.24
C GLN A 62 6.70 -10.11 -19.31
N LYS A 63 7.85 -10.57 -19.82
CA LYS A 63 7.90 -11.68 -20.78
C LYS A 63 7.78 -13.06 -20.12
N LYS A 64 8.17 -13.18 -18.85
CA LYS A 64 8.23 -14.45 -18.12
C LYS A 64 7.06 -14.68 -17.18
N LEU A 65 6.42 -13.61 -16.70
CA LEU A 65 5.37 -13.64 -15.70
C LEU A 65 4.03 -13.19 -16.29
N SER A 66 2.96 -13.78 -15.81
CA SER A 66 1.59 -13.31 -16.08
C SER A 66 1.32 -11.96 -15.42
N ALA A 67 0.27 -11.27 -15.86
CA ALA A 67 -0.17 -10.02 -15.21
C ALA A 67 -0.49 -10.21 -13.72
N SER A 68 -1.01 -11.38 -13.35
CA SER A 68 -1.28 -11.74 -11.95
C SER A 68 0.03 -11.86 -11.15
N ALA A 69 1.03 -12.54 -11.67
CA ALA A 69 2.31 -12.70 -10.99
C ALA A 69 3.10 -11.39 -10.91
N LEU A 70 3.01 -10.53 -11.92
CA LEU A 70 3.55 -9.17 -11.85
C LEU A 70 2.87 -8.35 -10.76
N SER A 71 1.54 -8.48 -10.61
CA SER A 71 0.83 -7.81 -9.53
C SER A 71 1.29 -8.30 -8.16
N ASN A 72 1.70 -9.57 -8.01
CA ASN A 72 2.24 -10.09 -6.76
C ASN A 72 3.54 -9.38 -6.34
N LEU A 73 4.39 -8.98 -7.30
CA LEU A 73 5.58 -8.19 -7.03
C LEU A 73 5.22 -6.79 -6.49
N THR A 74 4.27 -6.11 -7.15
CA THR A 74 3.79 -4.79 -6.71
C THR A 74 3.15 -4.86 -5.33
N TYR A 75 2.28 -5.85 -5.08
CA TYR A 75 1.66 -6.06 -3.77
C TYR A 75 2.70 -6.43 -2.70
N GLY A 76 3.70 -7.25 -3.07
CA GLY A 76 4.83 -7.55 -2.21
C GLY A 76 5.55 -6.28 -1.78
N TRP A 77 5.92 -5.44 -2.72
CA TRP A 77 6.58 -4.16 -2.47
C TRP A 77 5.75 -3.25 -1.55
N LEU A 78 4.48 -3.08 -1.88
CA LEU A 78 3.54 -2.25 -1.10
C LEU A 78 3.19 -2.84 0.27
N SER A 79 3.63 -4.06 0.59
CA SER A 79 3.48 -4.62 1.93
C SER A 79 4.31 -3.91 2.99
N GLU A 80 5.44 -3.33 2.61
CA GLU A 80 6.42 -2.70 3.51
C GLU A 80 6.84 -3.62 4.67
N LEU A 81 6.76 -4.94 4.45
CA LEU A 81 7.18 -5.91 5.46
C LEU A 81 8.70 -5.93 5.60
N PRO A 82 9.23 -6.23 6.81
CA PRO A 82 10.65 -6.50 6.96
C PRO A 82 11.09 -7.59 5.97
N ASP A 83 12.29 -7.45 5.43
CA ASP A 83 12.93 -8.40 4.49
C ASP A 83 12.15 -8.67 3.19
N ILE A 84 11.13 -7.87 2.88
CA ILE A 84 10.38 -8.03 1.63
C ILE A 84 11.28 -7.87 0.41
N ASP A 85 12.27 -7.01 0.49
CA ASP A 85 13.25 -6.74 -0.56
C ASP A 85 14.03 -8.02 -0.92
N GLN A 86 14.44 -8.77 0.12
CA GLN A 86 15.13 -10.05 -0.03
C GLN A 86 14.23 -11.10 -0.72
N LEU A 87 12.97 -11.18 -0.28
CA LEU A 87 11.99 -12.11 -0.85
C LEU A 87 11.73 -11.80 -2.33
N LEU A 88 11.50 -10.54 -2.66
CA LEU A 88 11.25 -10.08 -4.02
C LEU A 88 12.47 -10.33 -4.92
N PHE A 89 13.67 -10.03 -4.44
CA PHE A 89 14.89 -10.26 -5.18
C PHE A 89 15.09 -11.76 -5.50
N ARG A 90 14.93 -12.64 -4.48
CA ARG A 90 15.06 -14.09 -4.70
C ARG A 90 14.00 -14.62 -5.66
N TYR A 91 12.75 -14.16 -5.53
CA TYR A 91 11.69 -14.56 -6.44
C TYR A 91 11.96 -14.13 -7.88
N MET A 92 12.38 -12.87 -8.09
CA MET A 92 12.71 -12.36 -9.42
C MET A 92 13.92 -13.09 -10.02
N ARG A 93 14.97 -13.34 -9.22
CA ARG A 93 16.12 -14.14 -9.64
C ARG A 93 15.69 -15.53 -10.09
N LYS A 94 14.94 -16.26 -9.27
CA LYS A 94 14.42 -17.59 -9.63
C LYS A 94 13.58 -17.56 -10.92
N THR A 95 12.81 -16.48 -11.12
CA THR A 95 12.04 -16.29 -12.36
C THR A 95 12.92 -16.21 -13.59
N PHE A 96 14.08 -15.54 -13.49
CA PHE A 96 15.04 -15.45 -14.61
C PHE A 96 15.82 -16.75 -14.81
N ASP A 97 16.22 -17.42 -13.74
CA ASP A 97 17.03 -18.65 -13.78
C ASP A 97 16.20 -19.86 -14.23
N ALA A 98 14.90 -19.88 -13.95
CA ALA A 98 14.05 -21.02 -14.31
C ALA A 98 13.74 -21.08 -15.82
N PRO A 99 13.79 -22.28 -16.42
CA PRO A 99 13.43 -22.49 -17.82
C PRO A 99 11.92 -22.41 -18.07
N VAL A 100 11.12 -22.64 -17.03
CA VAL A 100 9.64 -22.59 -17.07
C VAL A 100 9.11 -21.64 -15.99
N SER A 101 7.86 -21.19 -16.15
CA SER A 101 7.25 -20.30 -15.14
C SER A 101 7.17 -20.97 -13.77
N ILE A 102 7.55 -20.20 -12.74
CA ILE A 102 7.51 -20.63 -11.33
C ILE A 102 6.26 -20.18 -10.59
N GLU A 103 5.36 -19.43 -11.23
CA GLU A 103 4.23 -18.72 -10.60
C GLU A 103 3.33 -19.60 -9.73
N THR A 104 3.12 -20.85 -10.13
CA THR A 104 2.26 -21.81 -9.45
C THR A 104 3.02 -22.88 -8.68
N ASN A 105 4.34 -22.77 -8.62
CA ASN A 105 5.17 -23.71 -7.87
C ASN A 105 5.16 -23.38 -6.36
N PHE A 106 4.04 -23.65 -5.70
CA PHE A 106 3.90 -23.44 -4.25
C PHE A 106 4.75 -24.38 -3.38
N GLY A 107 5.46 -25.33 -3.99
CA GLY A 107 6.52 -26.08 -3.33
C GLY A 107 7.78 -25.27 -3.07
N ASP A 108 7.99 -24.19 -3.83
CA ASP A 108 9.07 -23.24 -3.56
C ASP A 108 8.69 -22.28 -2.43
N PRO A 109 9.53 -22.13 -1.39
CA PRO A 109 9.22 -21.31 -0.22
C PRO A 109 9.04 -19.83 -0.56
N ASP A 110 9.79 -19.26 -1.52
CA ASP A 110 9.66 -17.84 -1.89
C ASP A 110 8.36 -17.58 -2.66
N VAL A 111 7.95 -18.51 -3.54
CA VAL A 111 6.65 -18.42 -4.25
C VAL A 111 5.49 -18.51 -3.27
N LEU A 112 5.55 -19.45 -2.33
CA LEU A 112 4.52 -19.62 -1.31
C LEU A 112 4.43 -18.39 -0.41
N GLU A 113 5.56 -17.86 0.06
CA GLU A 113 5.57 -16.70 0.95
C GLU A 113 5.07 -15.44 0.24
N LEU A 114 5.51 -15.18 -0.98
CA LEU A 114 5.01 -14.06 -1.78
C LEU A 114 3.49 -14.14 -2.01
N SER A 115 2.96 -15.34 -2.25
CA SER A 115 1.51 -15.58 -2.35
C SER A 115 0.77 -15.23 -1.05
N LYS A 116 1.32 -15.59 0.11
CA LYS A 116 0.76 -15.22 1.42
C LYS A 116 0.79 -13.71 1.66
N VAL A 117 1.89 -13.04 1.29
CA VAL A 117 2.02 -11.58 1.37
C VAL A 117 0.97 -10.91 0.50
N TRP A 118 0.85 -11.33 -0.77
CA TRP A 118 -0.19 -10.84 -1.68
C TRP A 118 -1.59 -10.93 -1.07
N LYS A 119 -1.94 -12.09 -0.49
CA LYS A 119 -3.25 -12.30 0.14
C LYS A 119 -3.50 -11.34 1.30
N LYS A 120 -2.49 -11.08 2.15
CA LYS A 120 -2.59 -10.12 3.25
C LYS A 120 -2.84 -8.70 2.74
N VAL A 121 -2.05 -8.25 1.75
CA VAL A 121 -2.15 -6.90 1.17
C VAL A 121 -3.48 -6.73 0.42
N ASN A 122 -3.90 -7.72 -0.35
CA ASN A 122 -5.17 -7.68 -1.08
C ASN A 122 -6.37 -7.64 -0.11
N ASN A 123 -6.35 -8.38 0.98
CA ASN A 123 -7.38 -8.29 2.02
C ASN A 123 -7.44 -6.89 2.65
N GLU A 124 -6.29 -6.27 2.89
CA GLU A 124 -6.24 -4.91 3.42
C GLU A 124 -6.77 -3.88 2.40
N ARG A 125 -6.42 -4.04 1.12
CA ARG A 125 -7.01 -3.24 0.02
C ARG A 125 -8.53 -3.34 0.00
N HIS A 126 -9.10 -4.55 0.11
CA HIS A 126 -10.55 -4.73 0.17
C HIS A 126 -11.18 -4.06 1.39
N ARG A 127 -10.53 -4.14 2.55
CA ARG A 127 -10.99 -3.44 3.76
C ARG A 127 -10.97 -1.92 3.59
N LEU A 128 -9.91 -1.38 2.97
CA LEU A 128 -9.86 0.05 2.68
C LEU A 128 -11.07 0.49 1.83
N LEU A 129 -11.39 -0.24 0.76
CA LEU A 129 -12.55 0.05 -0.08
C LEU A 129 -13.89 0.01 0.68
N GLN A 130 -14.01 -0.83 1.70
CA GLN A 130 -15.23 -0.99 2.49
C GLN A 130 -15.37 0.05 3.61
N PHE A 131 -14.25 0.51 4.17
CA PHE A 131 -14.23 1.28 5.42
C PHE A 131 -13.82 2.74 5.27
N VAL A 132 -13.56 3.22 4.06
CA VAL A 132 -13.39 4.65 3.82
C VAL A 132 -14.70 5.39 4.12
N ARG A 133 -14.60 6.50 4.87
CA ARG A 133 -15.72 7.42 5.17
C ARG A 133 -15.28 8.82 4.77
N PHE A 134 -16.01 9.39 3.84
CA PHE A 134 -15.81 10.76 3.42
C PHE A 134 -16.54 11.72 4.34
N GLN A 135 -15.92 12.86 4.62
CA GLN A 135 -16.50 14.01 5.32
C GLN A 135 -16.47 15.19 4.37
N LYS A 136 -17.58 15.86 4.18
CA LYS A 136 -17.66 17.02 3.29
C LYS A 136 -17.06 18.25 3.97
N ALA A 137 -16.00 18.79 3.40
CA ALA A 137 -15.39 20.02 3.87
C ALA A 137 -16.18 21.27 3.41
N SER A 138 -15.93 22.40 4.04
CA SER A 138 -16.64 23.66 3.77
C SER A 138 -16.38 24.21 2.36
N ASP A 139 -15.30 23.82 1.71
CA ASP A 139 -14.97 24.14 0.32
C ASP A 139 -15.62 23.20 -0.71
N GLY A 140 -16.38 22.20 -0.25
CA GLY A 140 -17.04 21.20 -1.08
C GLY A 140 -16.23 19.94 -1.37
N THR A 141 -14.97 19.88 -0.95
CA THR A 141 -14.11 18.69 -1.12
C THR A 141 -14.51 17.59 -0.12
N PHE A 142 -14.53 16.34 -0.58
CA PHE A 142 -14.77 15.18 0.27
C PHE A 142 -13.47 14.63 0.80
N PHE A 143 -13.20 14.82 2.08
CA PHE A 143 -12.00 14.36 2.77
C PHE A 143 -12.20 12.98 3.42
N ALA A 144 -11.28 12.05 3.19
CA ALA A 144 -11.30 10.73 3.83
C ALA A 144 -9.92 10.40 4.40
N PRO A 145 -9.77 10.42 5.73
CA PRO A 145 -8.57 9.94 6.39
C PRO A 145 -8.54 8.42 6.42
N VAL A 146 -7.38 7.83 6.18
CA VAL A 146 -7.18 6.38 6.22
C VAL A 146 -5.86 6.03 6.94
N GLU A 147 -5.78 4.82 7.48
CA GLU A 147 -4.56 4.32 8.14
C GLU A 147 -4.44 2.81 7.94
N PRO A 148 -4.19 2.36 6.70
CA PRO A 148 -4.06 0.94 6.41
C PRO A 148 -2.74 0.36 6.93
N LEU A 149 -2.72 -0.95 7.21
CA LEU A 149 -1.51 -1.65 7.65
C LEU A 149 -0.41 -1.63 6.59
N TYR A 150 -0.79 -1.86 5.35
CA TYR A 150 0.08 -1.90 4.17
C TYR A 150 -0.20 -0.69 3.29
N ASN A 151 0.73 -0.33 2.43
CA ASN A 151 0.58 0.80 1.51
C ASN A 151 -0.38 0.44 0.35
N VAL A 152 -1.67 0.29 0.67
CA VAL A 152 -2.69 -0.14 -0.30
C VAL A 152 -3.43 1.02 -0.98
N LEU A 153 -3.19 2.24 -0.55
CA LEU A 153 -3.90 3.41 -1.09
C LEU A 153 -3.73 3.53 -2.63
N PRO A 154 -2.53 3.40 -3.22
CA PRO A 154 -2.37 3.46 -4.68
C PRO A 154 -3.18 2.41 -5.44
N LEU A 155 -3.40 1.24 -4.82
CA LEU A 155 -4.17 0.13 -5.42
C LEU A 155 -5.68 0.39 -5.47
N THR A 156 -6.17 1.45 -4.82
CA THR A 156 -7.60 1.76 -4.67
C THR A 156 -8.05 2.99 -5.46
N ILE A 157 -7.12 3.80 -5.93
CA ILE A 157 -7.39 5.10 -6.55
C ILE A 157 -8.31 4.99 -7.76
N ARG A 158 -8.06 4.02 -8.64
CA ARG A 158 -8.93 3.79 -9.80
C ARG A 158 -10.38 3.55 -9.39
N HIS A 159 -10.61 2.76 -8.33
CA HIS A 159 -11.95 2.49 -7.83
C HIS A 159 -12.64 3.77 -7.32
N PHE A 160 -11.94 4.60 -6.54
CA PHE A 160 -12.51 5.83 -6.00
C PHE A 160 -12.79 6.85 -7.09
N ARG A 161 -11.90 7.01 -8.05
CA ARG A 161 -12.10 7.87 -9.22
C ARG A 161 -13.34 7.44 -10.02
N ASP A 162 -13.48 6.14 -10.30
CA ASP A 162 -14.59 5.63 -11.11
C ASP A 162 -15.92 5.65 -10.31
N ARG A 163 -15.88 5.50 -8.97
CA ARG A 163 -17.07 5.48 -8.09
C ARG A 163 -17.58 6.85 -7.72
N PHE A 164 -16.69 7.83 -7.57
CA PHE A 164 -16.97 9.20 -7.12
C PHE A 164 -16.43 10.21 -8.15
N ALA A 165 -16.79 9.99 -9.42
CA ALA A 165 -16.31 10.79 -10.55
C ALA A 165 -16.93 12.19 -10.61
N ASP A 166 -18.03 12.42 -9.91
CA ASP A 166 -18.83 13.66 -9.93
C ASP A 166 -18.52 14.65 -8.80
N GLN A 167 -17.52 14.33 -7.95
CA GLN A 167 -17.17 15.16 -6.80
C GLN A 167 -15.67 15.16 -6.52
N PRO A 168 -15.09 16.32 -6.13
CA PRO A 168 -13.69 16.37 -5.75
C PRO A 168 -13.48 15.66 -4.41
N TRP A 169 -12.40 14.90 -4.29
CA TRP A 169 -12.09 14.20 -3.05
C TRP A 169 -10.59 14.15 -2.77
N LEU A 170 -10.28 14.04 -1.49
CA LEU A 170 -8.94 13.81 -0.96
C LEU A 170 -8.98 12.57 -0.04
N ILE A 171 -8.22 11.54 -0.38
CA ILE A 171 -7.98 10.39 0.50
C ILE A 171 -6.55 10.48 0.99
N TYR A 172 -6.37 10.53 2.32
CA TYR A 172 -5.08 10.78 2.94
C TYR A 172 -4.66 9.67 3.90
N ASP A 173 -3.48 9.06 3.68
CA ASP A 173 -2.89 8.09 4.59
C ASP A 173 -2.15 8.82 5.72
N ILE A 174 -2.75 8.84 6.89
CA ILE A 174 -2.22 9.51 8.08
C ILE A 174 -0.87 8.91 8.51
N LYS A 175 -0.72 7.60 8.38
CA LYS A 175 0.51 6.89 8.78
C LYS A 175 1.69 7.25 7.89
N ARG A 176 1.45 7.35 6.58
CA ARG A 176 2.50 7.58 5.57
C ARG A 176 2.63 9.05 5.17
N LYS A 177 1.71 9.91 5.64
CA LYS A 177 1.70 11.36 5.40
C LYS A 177 1.65 11.75 3.92
N TYR A 178 0.87 11.01 3.13
CA TYR A 178 0.60 11.33 1.74
C TYR A 178 -0.84 10.97 1.38
N GLY A 179 -1.34 11.47 0.28
CA GLY A 179 -2.68 11.19 -0.17
C GLY A 179 -2.83 11.34 -1.67
N PHE A 180 -4.07 11.16 -2.14
CA PHE A 180 -4.45 11.41 -3.53
C PHE A 180 -5.63 12.38 -3.55
N TYR A 181 -5.47 13.44 -4.33
CA TYR A 181 -6.49 14.43 -4.58
C TYR A 181 -7.05 14.26 -5.99
N TYR A 182 -8.37 14.26 -6.11
CA TYR A 182 -9.10 14.23 -7.37
C TYR A 182 -9.84 15.55 -7.59
N ASP A 183 -9.59 16.20 -8.69
CA ASP A 183 -10.11 17.52 -9.06
C ASP A 183 -11.25 17.47 -10.07
N LEU A 184 -11.89 16.30 -10.30
CA LEU A 184 -12.87 15.96 -11.34
C LEU A 184 -12.25 15.60 -12.70
N THR A 185 -10.97 15.82 -12.93
CA THR A 185 -10.28 15.55 -14.20
C THR A 185 -9.12 14.58 -14.03
N SER A 186 -8.25 14.86 -13.08
CA SER A 186 -7.05 14.09 -12.78
C SER A 186 -6.96 13.70 -11.32
N VAL A 187 -6.18 12.66 -11.03
CA VAL A 187 -5.80 12.30 -9.67
C VAL A 187 -4.33 12.59 -9.50
N GLU A 188 -4.00 13.38 -8.50
CA GLU A 188 -2.64 13.76 -8.16
C GLU A 188 -2.25 13.25 -6.78
N GLU A 189 -1.01 12.77 -6.65
CA GLU A 189 -0.45 12.46 -5.35
C GLU A 189 -0.06 13.75 -4.64
N VAL A 190 -0.46 13.88 -3.37
CA VAL A 190 -0.23 15.07 -2.56
C VAL A 190 0.46 14.72 -1.26
N THR A 191 1.42 15.54 -0.89
CA THR A 191 2.06 15.57 0.43
C THR A 191 1.92 16.97 1.01
N PHE A 192 1.74 17.06 2.32
CA PHE A 192 1.62 18.36 2.99
C PHE A 192 2.87 18.60 3.81
N GLU A 193 3.57 19.69 3.53
CA GLU A 193 4.80 20.10 4.25
C GLU A 193 4.49 20.60 5.67
N ASP A 194 3.31 21.22 5.88
CA ASP A 194 2.87 21.73 7.17
C ASP A 194 2.19 20.65 8.02
N GLU A 195 2.95 20.08 8.95
CA GLU A 195 2.41 19.18 9.99
C GLU A 195 1.46 19.88 10.98
N THR A 196 1.24 21.19 10.84
CA THR A 196 0.38 22.00 11.73
C THR A 196 -1.11 21.81 11.46
N GLN A 197 -1.49 21.21 10.35
CA GLN A 197 -2.90 20.97 10.04
C GLN A 197 -3.43 19.79 10.85
N ALA A 198 -4.05 20.08 11.98
CA ALA A 198 -4.53 19.09 12.95
C ALA A 198 -5.42 17.98 12.32
N HIS A 199 -6.19 18.30 11.29
CA HIS A 199 -7.04 17.33 10.60
C HIS A 199 -6.26 16.28 9.80
N LEU A 200 -5.05 16.59 9.30
CA LEU A 200 -4.18 15.62 8.63
C LEU A 200 -3.53 14.64 9.61
N ILE A 201 -3.36 15.06 10.88
CA ILE A 201 -2.81 14.22 11.95
C ILE A 201 -3.90 13.37 12.59
N THR A 202 -5.04 13.98 12.91
CA THR A 202 -6.13 13.33 13.66
C THR A 202 -7.12 12.59 12.76
N GLY A 203 -7.19 12.97 11.49
CA GLY A 203 -8.23 12.50 10.55
C GLY A 203 -9.61 13.11 10.84
N ILE A 204 -9.68 14.17 11.65
CA ILE A 204 -10.95 14.83 12.01
C ILE A 204 -10.89 16.28 11.55
N LEU A 205 -11.83 16.66 10.68
CA LEU A 205 -12.01 18.05 10.30
C LEU A 205 -12.52 18.86 11.50
N GLN A 206 -12.00 20.06 11.68
CA GLN A 206 -12.50 20.97 12.71
C GLN A 206 -13.85 21.57 12.31
N ASP A 207 -14.67 22.00 13.28
CA ASP A 207 -16.04 22.47 13.05
C ASP A 207 -16.17 23.58 11.99
N HIS A 208 -15.16 24.44 11.86
CA HIS A 208 -15.13 25.49 10.84
C HIS A 208 -14.73 25.00 9.44
N GLN A 209 -14.14 23.82 9.35
CA GLN A 209 -13.72 23.17 8.10
C GLN A 209 -14.80 22.22 7.55
N ILE A 210 -15.83 21.92 8.34
CA ILE A 210 -16.90 20.99 7.99
C ILE A 210 -18.03 21.76 7.31
N ALA A 211 -18.63 21.18 6.26
CA ALA A 211 -19.82 21.73 5.63
C ALA A 211 -21.00 21.74 6.62
N LYS A 212 -21.87 22.76 6.53
CA LYS A 212 -22.97 22.96 7.49
C LYS A 212 -23.95 21.79 7.58
N ASP A 213 -24.11 21.06 6.51
CA ASP A 213 -25.02 19.91 6.38
C ASP A 213 -24.35 18.57 6.76
N GLU A 214 -23.02 18.52 6.86
CA GLU A 214 -22.28 17.28 7.10
C GLU A 214 -22.63 16.62 8.45
N LYS A 215 -22.80 17.40 9.53
CA LYS A 215 -23.20 16.87 10.83
C LYS A 215 -24.56 16.17 10.77
N LEU A 216 -25.52 16.72 10.01
CA LEU A 216 -26.82 16.10 9.79
C LEU A 216 -26.68 14.75 9.08
N PHE A 217 -25.85 14.68 8.02
CA PHE A 217 -25.61 13.44 7.30
C PHE A 217 -24.91 12.39 8.17
N GLN A 218 -23.96 12.78 9.01
CA GLN A 218 -23.31 11.87 9.96
C GLN A 218 -24.30 11.31 10.99
N ASP A 219 -25.20 12.13 11.52
CA ASP A 219 -26.23 11.69 12.47
C ASP A 219 -27.28 10.78 11.80
N LEU A 220 -27.68 11.08 10.57
CA LEU A 220 -28.52 10.20 9.75
C LEU A 220 -27.84 8.86 9.51
N TRP A 221 -26.54 8.86 9.19
CA TRP A 221 -25.78 7.63 9.01
C TRP A 221 -25.67 6.79 10.28
N LYS A 222 -25.39 7.43 11.43
CA LYS A 222 -25.37 6.74 12.74
C LYS A 222 -26.74 6.13 13.07
N THR A 223 -27.82 6.84 12.79
CA THR A 223 -29.20 6.39 13.02
C THR A 223 -29.52 5.20 12.10
N TYR A 224 -29.22 5.31 10.82
CA TYR A 224 -29.40 4.22 9.86
C TYR A 224 -28.62 2.98 10.28
N PHE A 225 -27.34 3.12 10.62
CA PHE A 225 -26.49 2.01 11.05
C PHE A 225 -27.06 1.28 12.29
N LYS A 226 -27.65 2.02 13.22
CA LYS A 226 -28.35 1.43 14.38
C LYS A 226 -29.65 0.73 13.99
N ALA A 227 -30.41 1.33 13.07
CA ALA A 227 -31.73 0.83 12.67
C ALA A 227 -31.65 -0.50 11.89
N ILE A 228 -30.61 -0.68 11.02
CA ILE A 228 -30.45 -1.92 10.27
C ILE A 228 -29.91 -3.09 11.10
N CYS A 229 -29.51 -2.82 12.36
CA CYS A 229 -28.90 -3.81 13.23
C CYS A 229 -29.96 -4.73 13.84
N ILE A 230 -30.00 -5.99 13.42
CA ILE A 230 -30.90 -7.01 13.97
C ILE A 230 -30.26 -7.52 15.28
N LYS A 231 -30.86 -7.18 16.43
CA LYS A 231 -30.30 -7.47 17.76
C LYS A 231 -30.05 -8.95 18.01
N GLU A 232 -30.94 -9.81 17.51
CA GLU A 232 -30.87 -11.28 17.65
C GLU A 232 -29.71 -11.92 16.85
N ARG A 233 -29.19 -11.17 15.87
CA ARG A 233 -28.05 -11.60 15.01
C ARG A 233 -26.72 -10.98 15.41
N LEU A 234 -26.68 -10.23 16.52
CA LEU A 234 -25.46 -9.59 16.99
C LEU A 234 -24.40 -10.65 17.35
N ASN A 235 -23.30 -10.65 16.63
CA ASN A 235 -22.13 -11.46 16.94
C ASN A 235 -20.88 -10.56 17.04
N PRO A 236 -20.52 -10.08 18.24
CA PRO A 236 -19.42 -9.16 18.43
C PRO A 236 -18.06 -9.74 17.99
N ARG A 237 -17.88 -11.06 18.09
CA ARG A 237 -16.65 -11.73 17.64
C ARG A 237 -16.51 -11.68 16.12
N LYS A 238 -17.58 -12.04 15.42
CA LYS A 238 -17.64 -11.99 13.95
C LYS A 238 -17.51 -10.54 13.46
N HIS A 239 -18.20 -9.61 14.11
CA HIS A 239 -18.12 -8.19 13.78
C HIS A 239 -16.69 -7.65 13.84
N LYS A 240 -15.90 -7.97 14.91
CA LYS A 240 -14.50 -7.58 15.02
C LYS A 240 -13.60 -8.26 13.98
N GLN A 241 -13.95 -9.45 13.53
CA GLN A 241 -13.21 -10.17 12.50
C GLN A 241 -13.42 -9.51 11.11
N ASP A 242 -14.67 -9.16 10.79
CA ASP A 242 -15.04 -8.57 9.50
C ASP A 242 -14.69 -7.08 9.43
N MET A 243 -14.90 -6.34 10.53
CA MET A 243 -14.57 -4.92 10.71
C MET A 243 -13.57 -4.76 11.86
N PRO A 244 -12.26 -4.89 11.60
CA PRO A 244 -11.24 -4.83 12.65
C PRO A 244 -11.26 -3.51 13.41
N VAL A 245 -11.03 -3.58 14.74
CA VAL A 245 -11.13 -2.43 15.67
C VAL A 245 -10.25 -1.24 15.26
N ARG A 246 -9.11 -1.49 14.60
CA ARG A 246 -8.21 -0.42 14.15
C ARG A 246 -8.86 0.59 13.19
N TYR A 247 -9.91 0.18 12.44
CA TYR A 247 -10.66 1.09 11.56
C TYR A 247 -11.66 1.97 12.33
N TRP A 248 -12.09 1.54 13.53
CA TRP A 248 -13.21 2.17 14.23
C TRP A 248 -13.01 3.65 14.55
N LYS A 249 -11.77 4.08 14.76
CA LYS A 249 -11.44 5.48 15.04
C LYS A 249 -11.80 6.43 13.88
N LEU A 250 -11.83 5.92 12.64
CA LEU A 250 -12.13 6.69 11.42
C LEU A 250 -13.53 6.43 10.88
N LEU A 251 -14.31 5.54 11.53
CA LEU A 251 -15.68 5.22 11.11
C LEU A 251 -16.68 6.11 11.85
N THR A 252 -17.45 6.93 11.13
CA THR A 252 -18.45 7.84 11.68
C THR A 252 -19.44 7.12 12.60
N GLU A 253 -19.88 5.91 12.23
CA GLU A 253 -20.81 5.07 13.00
C GLU A 253 -20.22 4.47 14.29
N LYS A 254 -18.91 4.57 14.48
CA LYS A 254 -18.21 4.08 15.69
C LYS A 254 -17.70 5.19 16.60
N GLN A 255 -17.71 6.42 16.12
CA GLN A 255 -17.38 7.59 16.92
C GLN A 255 -18.55 7.91 17.87
N LYS A 256 -18.20 8.32 19.13
CA LYS A 256 -19.18 8.68 20.16
C LYS A 256 -19.80 10.06 19.89
#